data_ef0b4f7a875e8a61e699e27a1db8e797
#
_entry.id   ef0b4f7a875e8a61e699e27a1db8e797
#
_cell.length_a   1.000
_cell.length_b   1.000
_cell.length_c   1.000
_cell.angle_alpha   90.00
_cell.angle_beta   90.00
_cell.angle_gamma   90.00
#
_symmetry.space_group_name_H-M   'P 1'
#
loop_
_entity.id
_entity.type
_entity.pdbx_description
1 polymer ?
#
loop_
_entity_poly.entity_id
_entity_poly.type
_entity_poly.pdbx_seq_one_letter_code
_entity_poly.pdbx_strand_id
1 'polypeptide(L)'
;MPKNPYSELTPYIKQLSEKCCQCSLVQPEFYKQYDVKRGLRELDGTGVLVGLTNISEIRSKEIVDGKAVPAEGELYYRGINVKDIVRGFFNDRRFGFESVAYLLLFGEL
;
A
#
# COMPACT_ATOMS: atom_id res chain seq x y z
N MET A 1 -1.90 -39.12 10.15
CA MET A 1 -1.61 -37.84 10.82
C MET A 1 -2.93 -37.14 11.12
N PRO A 2 -3.14 -36.65 12.33
CA PRO A 2 -4.35 -35.85 12.58
C PRO A 2 -4.35 -34.63 11.68
N LYS A 3 -5.48 -34.38 11.00
CA LYS A 3 -5.66 -33.17 10.20
C LYS A 3 -5.52 -31.94 11.10
N ASN A 4 -4.64 -31.03 10.73
CA ASN A 4 -4.55 -29.75 11.41
C ASN A 4 -5.85 -28.96 11.15
N PRO A 5 -6.64 -28.64 12.19
CA PRO A 5 -7.91 -27.94 12.00
C PRO A 5 -7.74 -26.54 11.40
N TYR A 6 -6.53 -25.96 11.52
CA TYR A 6 -6.21 -24.64 10.92
C TYR A 6 -5.84 -24.72 9.44
N SER A 7 -5.76 -25.90 8.84
CA SER A 7 -5.48 -26.08 7.40
C SER A 7 -6.74 -26.15 6.54
N GLU A 8 -7.93 -26.12 7.14
CA GLU A 8 -9.18 -26.16 6.38
C GLU A 8 -9.57 -24.77 5.86
N LEU A 9 -9.75 -24.70 4.54
CA LEU A 9 -10.22 -23.49 3.89
C LEU A 9 -11.74 -23.35 4.07
N THR A 10 -12.16 -22.54 5.01
CA THR A 10 -13.57 -22.20 5.18
C THR A 10 -14.06 -21.30 4.03
N PRO A 11 -15.38 -21.27 3.73
CA PRO A 11 -15.93 -20.33 2.75
C PRO A 11 -15.58 -18.87 3.04
N TYR A 12 -15.51 -18.48 4.31
CA TYR A 12 -15.11 -17.14 4.75
C TYR A 12 -13.66 -16.83 4.39
N ILE A 13 -12.72 -17.77 4.64
CA ILE A 13 -11.31 -17.62 4.28
C ILE A 13 -11.14 -17.47 2.76
N LYS A 14 -11.89 -18.24 1.97
CA LYS A 14 -11.88 -18.10 0.51
C LYS A 14 -12.34 -16.72 0.06
N GLN A 15 -13.43 -16.23 0.61
CA GLN A 15 -13.98 -14.90 0.31
C GLN A 15 -12.97 -13.79 0.67
N LEU A 16 -12.32 -13.88 1.82
CA LEU A 16 -11.27 -12.92 2.22
C LEU A 16 -10.06 -12.98 1.28
N SER A 17 -9.65 -14.17 0.86
CA SER A 17 -8.56 -14.36 -0.10
C SER A 17 -8.87 -13.73 -1.45
N GLU A 18 -10.07 -13.95 -1.98
CA GLU A 18 -10.52 -13.33 -3.23
C GLU A 18 -10.54 -11.80 -3.12
N LYS A 19 -11.07 -11.25 -2.03
CA LYS A 19 -11.08 -9.81 -1.76
C LYS A 19 -9.65 -9.24 -1.70
N CYS A 20 -8.74 -9.90 -1.01
CA CYS A 20 -7.34 -9.52 -0.93
C CYS A 20 -6.68 -9.50 -2.32
N CYS A 21 -6.89 -10.53 -3.12
CA CYS A 21 -6.39 -10.58 -4.49
C CYS A 21 -6.92 -9.42 -5.35
N GLN A 22 -8.22 -9.16 -5.30
CA GLN A 22 -8.85 -8.10 -6.09
C GLN A 22 -8.33 -6.71 -5.72
N CYS A 23 -8.21 -6.39 -4.43
CA CYS A 23 -7.73 -5.07 -4.00
C CYS A 23 -6.23 -4.85 -4.21
N SER A 24 -5.48 -5.91 -4.47
CA SER A 24 -4.03 -5.87 -4.71
C SER A 24 -3.65 -5.86 -6.19
N LEU A 25 -4.62 -5.94 -7.09
CA LEU A 25 -4.36 -5.91 -8.53
C LEU A 25 -3.91 -4.51 -8.95
N VAL A 26 -2.80 -4.47 -9.68
CA VAL A 26 -2.32 -3.28 -10.39
C VAL A 26 -2.55 -3.51 -11.88
N GLN A 27 -3.26 -2.58 -12.52
CA GLN A 27 -3.57 -2.70 -13.94
C GLN A 27 -2.29 -2.64 -14.78
N PRO A 28 -2.08 -3.56 -15.73
CA PRO A 28 -0.85 -3.64 -16.53
C PRO A 28 -0.52 -2.34 -17.30
N GLU A 29 -1.55 -1.56 -17.64
CA GLU A 29 -1.41 -0.29 -18.36
C GLU A 29 -0.57 0.74 -17.58
N PHE A 30 -0.64 0.71 -16.24
CA PHE A 30 0.13 1.61 -15.39
C PHE A 30 1.64 1.39 -15.51
N TYR A 31 2.10 0.17 -15.79
CA TYR A 31 3.52 -0.10 -16.01
C TYR A 31 4.07 0.62 -17.24
N LYS A 32 3.25 0.80 -18.27
CA LYS A 32 3.59 1.60 -19.44
C LYS A 32 3.43 3.10 -19.19
N GLN A 33 2.33 3.50 -18.54
CA GLN A 33 2.02 4.89 -18.25
C GLN A 33 3.10 5.56 -17.40
N TYR A 34 3.64 4.85 -16.43
CA TYR A 34 4.66 5.36 -15.50
C TYR A 34 6.09 4.96 -15.89
N ASP A 35 6.29 4.35 -17.05
CA ASP A 35 7.61 3.90 -17.53
C ASP A 35 8.38 3.11 -16.46
N VAL A 36 7.76 2.09 -15.91
CA VAL A 36 8.31 1.27 -14.83
C VAL A 36 9.49 0.46 -15.33
N LYS A 37 10.67 0.68 -14.74
CA LYS A 37 11.92 0.03 -15.11
C LYS A 37 12.34 -1.04 -14.11
N ARG A 38 13.18 -1.96 -14.53
CA ARG A 38 13.77 -2.99 -13.69
C ARG A 38 15.20 -2.63 -13.30
N GLY A 39 15.37 -2.12 -12.08
CA GLY A 39 16.60 -2.30 -11.32
C GLY A 39 17.79 -1.36 -11.59
N LEU A 40 17.71 -0.33 -12.40
CA LEU A 40 18.84 0.59 -12.63
C LEU A 40 18.51 2.04 -12.25
N ARG A 41 19.56 2.84 -11.98
CA ARG A 41 19.44 4.28 -11.81
C ARG A 41 19.51 4.97 -13.16
N GLU A 42 18.94 6.16 -13.27
CA GLU A 42 19.14 7.05 -14.41
C GLU A 42 20.59 7.53 -14.47
N LEU A 43 21.02 8.04 -15.63
CA LEU A 43 22.39 8.51 -15.83
C LEU A 43 22.80 9.67 -14.92
N ASP A 44 21.84 10.46 -14.46
CA ASP A 44 22.03 11.55 -13.50
C ASP A 44 22.07 11.10 -12.03
N GLY A 45 21.98 9.80 -11.78
CA GLY A 45 22.00 9.21 -10.44
C GLY A 45 20.67 9.20 -9.71
N THR A 46 19.59 9.72 -10.31
CA THR A 46 18.25 9.67 -9.74
C THR A 46 17.71 8.24 -9.71
N GLY A 47 16.76 7.99 -8.81
CA GLY A 47 16.09 6.70 -8.73
C GLY A 47 15.18 6.47 -9.93
N VAL A 48 15.03 5.21 -10.35
CA VAL A 48 14.06 4.79 -11.35
C VAL A 48 12.85 4.13 -10.71
N LEU A 49 11.70 4.21 -11.36
CA LEU A 49 10.50 3.53 -10.94
C LEU A 49 10.59 2.05 -11.35
N VAL A 50 10.75 1.15 -10.36
CA VAL A 50 10.96 -0.29 -10.61
C VAL A 50 9.73 -1.14 -10.33
N GLY A 51 8.67 -0.56 -9.76
CA GLY A 51 7.43 -1.26 -9.45
C GLY A 51 6.31 -0.32 -9.07
N LEU A 52 5.11 -0.85 -9.00
CA LEU A 52 3.92 -0.14 -8.54
C LEU A 52 3.29 -0.91 -7.38
N THR A 53 2.76 -0.17 -6.43
CA THR A 53 1.95 -0.68 -5.33
C THR A 53 0.76 0.24 -5.09
N ASN A 54 -0.36 -0.34 -4.69
CA ASN A 54 -1.54 0.41 -4.24
C ASN A 54 -1.74 0.32 -2.71
N ILE A 55 -0.75 -0.22 -2.00
CA ILE A 55 -0.83 -0.46 -0.55
C ILE A 55 -0.43 0.78 0.24
N SER A 56 0.66 1.45 -0.17
CA SER A 56 1.17 2.62 0.52
C SER A 56 1.78 3.63 -0.44
N GLU A 57 1.83 4.87 -0.01
CA GLU A 57 2.46 5.97 -0.74
C GLU A 57 3.26 6.83 0.24
N ILE A 58 4.48 7.19 -0.15
CA ILE A 58 5.31 8.16 0.57
C ILE A 58 5.47 9.38 -0.33
N ARG A 59 5.10 10.55 0.19
CA ARG A 59 5.31 11.84 -0.46
C ARG A 59 6.38 12.60 0.28
N SER A 60 7.49 12.91 -0.38
CA SER A 60 8.60 13.66 0.19
C SER A 60 9.09 14.79 -0.70
N LYS A 61 8.48 14.94 -1.86
CA LYS A 61 8.84 15.95 -2.86
C LYS A 61 7.58 16.51 -3.51
N GLU A 62 7.64 17.78 -3.89
CA GLU A 62 6.65 18.46 -4.70
C GLU A 62 7.27 18.93 -6.00
N ILE A 63 6.46 19.05 -7.04
CA ILE A 63 6.93 19.63 -8.30
C ILE A 63 6.50 21.10 -8.33
N VAL A 64 7.50 21.97 -8.29
CA VAL A 64 7.33 23.43 -8.40
C VAL A 64 8.07 23.89 -9.65
N ASP A 65 7.38 24.54 -10.58
CA ASP A 65 7.94 24.99 -11.87
C ASP A 65 8.69 23.89 -12.65
N GLY A 66 8.16 22.68 -12.64
CA GLY A 66 8.76 21.52 -13.32
C GLY A 66 9.98 20.91 -12.64
N LYS A 67 10.36 21.38 -11.45
CA LYS A 67 11.45 20.85 -10.65
C LYS A 67 10.95 20.19 -9.39
N ALA A 68 11.55 19.04 -9.04
CA ALA A 68 11.28 18.38 -7.77
C ALA A 68 11.97 19.14 -6.62
N VAL A 69 11.19 19.62 -5.66
CA VAL A 69 11.68 20.26 -4.44
C VAL A 69 11.31 19.40 -3.22
N PRO A 70 12.13 19.41 -2.16
CA PRO A 70 11.78 18.73 -0.92
C PRO A 70 10.49 19.29 -0.32
N ALA A 71 9.60 18.40 0.12
CA ALA A 71 8.39 18.72 0.83
C ALA A 71 8.36 18.02 2.19
N GLU A 72 7.40 18.39 3.06
CA GLU A 72 7.17 17.64 4.29
C GLU A 72 6.81 16.19 3.96
N GLY A 73 7.44 15.23 4.65
CA GLY A 73 7.18 13.81 4.44
C GLY A 73 5.77 13.43 4.86
N GLU A 74 5.05 12.76 3.99
CA GLU A 74 3.72 12.20 4.25
C GLU A 74 3.70 10.71 3.93
N LEU A 75 3.02 9.93 4.77
CA LEU A 75 2.80 8.51 4.57
C LEU A 75 1.30 8.23 4.49
N TYR A 76 0.92 7.50 3.45
CA TYR A 76 -0.46 7.05 3.24
C TYR A 76 -0.52 5.53 3.21
N TYR A 77 -1.52 4.96 3.87
CA TYR A 77 -1.89 3.56 3.76
C TYR A 77 -3.23 3.44 3.04
N ARG A 78 -3.27 2.79 1.90
CA ARG A 78 -4.48 2.64 1.06
C ARG A 78 -5.19 3.98 0.82
N GLY A 79 -4.42 5.05 0.60
CA GLY A 79 -4.94 6.39 0.35
C GLY A 79 -5.33 7.20 1.58
N ILE A 80 -5.17 6.65 2.78
CA ILE A 80 -5.48 7.34 4.04
C ILE A 80 -4.18 7.79 4.70
N ASN A 81 -4.10 9.07 5.09
CA ASN A 81 -2.94 9.61 5.79
C ASN A 81 -2.78 8.91 7.13
N VAL A 82 -1.57 8.44 7.44
CA VAL A 82 -1.28 7.70 8.68
C VAL A 82 -1.58 8.52 9.94
N LYS A 83 -1.46 9.86 9.87
CA LYS A 83 -1.80 10.75 10.99
C LYS A 83 -3.30 10.68 11.33
N ASP A 84 -4.16 10.57 10.32
CA ASP A 84 -5.61 10.45 10.52
C ASP A 84 -5.99 9.07 11.07
N ILE A 85 -5.32 8.02 10.60
CA ILE A 85 -5.49 6.65 11.12
C ILE A 85 -5.15 6.62 12.61
N VAL A 86 -3.98 7.14 12.98
CA VAL A 86 -3.53 7.17 14.39
C VAL A 86 -4.46 8.02 15.25
N ARG A 87 -4.90 9.18 14.74
CA ARG A 87 -5.85 10.04 15.47
C ARG A 87 -7.18 9.32 15.73
N GLY A 88 -7.68 8.54 14.78
CA GLY A 88 -8.87 7.74 14.95
C GLY A 88 -8.73 6.73 16.10
N PHE A 89 -7.66 5.96 16.13
CA PHE A 89 -7.40 4.99 17.20
C PHE A 89 -7.21 5.67 18.56
N PHE A 90 -6.51 6.80 18.59
CA PHE A 90 -6.31 7.57 19.81
C PHE A 90 -7.63 8.10 20.38
N ASN A 91 -8.50 8.63 19.52
CA ASN A 91 -9.81 9.13 19.93
C ASN A 91 -10.71 7.98 20.46
N ASP A 92 -10.65 6.82 19.84
CA ASP A 92 -11.41 5.62 20.24
C ASP A 92 -10.77 4.89 21.43
N ARG A 93 -9.61 5.33 21.91
CA ARG A 93 -8.83 4.69 22.99
C ARG A 93 -8.60 3.20 22.76
N ARG A 94 -8.23 2.83 21.53
CA ARG A 94 -7.99 1.43 21.16
C ARG A 94 -6.64 1.26 20.48
N PHE A 95 -6.12 0.04 20.50
CA PHE A 95 -4.96 -0.34 19.71
C PHE A 95 -5.35 -0.51 18.25
N GLY A 96 -4.45 -0.09 17.35
CA GLY A 96 -4.76 -0.04 15.93
C GLY A 96 -4.12 -1.14 15.08
N PHE A 97 -3.37 -2.08 15.67
CA PHE A 97 -2.60 -3.05 14.90
C PHE A 97 -3.46 -3.88 13.94
N GLU A 98 -4.51 -4.54 14.45
CA GLU A 98 -5.37 -5.40 13.65
C GLU A 98 -6.11 -4.61 12.56
N SER A 99 -6.59 -3.42 12.88
CA SER A 99 -7.28 -2.56 11.92
C SER A 99 -6.34 -2.08 10.82
N VAL A 100 -5.10 -1.72 11.14
CA VAL A 100 -4.09 -1.35 10.13
C VAL A 100 -3.72 -2.55 9.27
N ALA A 101 -3.53 -3.72 9.86
CA ALA A 101 -3.28 -4.94 9.12
C ALA A 101 -4.43 -5.26 8.14
N TYR A 102 -5.67 -5.12 8.59
CA TYR A 102 -6.86 -5.29 7.75
C TYR A 102 -6.91 -4.26 6.61
N LEU A 103 -6.65 -2.99 6.91
CA LEU A 103 -6.60 -1.92 5.90
C LEU A 103 -5.56 -2.23 4.82
N LEU A 104 -4.35 -2.62 5.20
CA LEU A 104 -3.28 -2.93 4.25
C LEU A 104 -3.61 -4.13 3.37
N LEU A 105 -4.25 -5.16 3.92
CA LEU A 105 -4.62 -6.37 3.20
C LEU A 105 -5.85 -6.20 2.31
N PHE A 106 -6.87 -5.51 2.79
CA PHE A 106 -8.21 -5.48 2.17
C PHE A 106 -8.63 -4.11 1.65
N GLY A 107 -7.87 -3.04 1.92
CA GLY A 107 -8.10 -1.71 1.37
C GLY A 107 -9.22 -0.91 2.04
N GLU A 108 -9.73 -1.35 3.18
CA GLU A 108 -10.78 -0.68 3.97
C GLU A 108 -10.52 -0.81 5.47
N LEU A 109 -11.13 0.08 6.26
CA LEU A 109 -11.13 0.06 7.73
C LEU A 109 -12.42 -0.57 8.27
#